data_854355edac485129d754f23ae7fda231
#
_entry.id   854355edac485129d754f23ae7fda231
#
_cell.length_a   1.000
_cell.length_b   1.000
_cell.length_c   1.000
_cell.angle_alpha   90.00
_cell.angle_beta   90.00
_cell.angle_gamma   90.00
#
_symmetry.space_group_name_H-M   'P 1'
#
loop_
_entity.id
_entity.type
_entity.pdbx_description
1 polymer ?
#
loop_
_entity_poly.entity_id
_entity_poly.type
_entity_poly.pdbx_seq_one_letter_code
_entity_poly.pdbx_strand_id
1 'polypeptide(L)'
;MKRLISTLNLSKEDWLRYRKCGITGTDAGAILGLNPYRSAFQVYHDKISDTFENIDNEAMRQGRDLEDYVAQRFTGATGLKVRRANAIYQSEEHPLLLADFDRLIVGQKAGLECKT
;
A
#
# COMPACT_ATOMS: atom_id res chain seq x y z
N MET A 1 -15.68 1.67 -0.37
CA MET A 1 -14.35 1.63 -1.00
C MET A 1 -14.47 0.93 -2.33
N LYS A 2 -13.94 1.53 -3.37
CA LYS A 2 -14.01 1.00 -4.73
C LYS A 2 -12.62 0.73 -5.28
N ARG A 3 -12.52 -0.18 -6.26
CA ARG A 3 -11.29 -0.42 -6.99
C ARG A 3 -10.99 0.78 -7.91
N LEU A 4 -9.81 1.38 -7.74
CA LEU A 4 -9.33 2.42 -8.67
C LEU A 4 -8.74 1.80 -9.92
N ILE A 5 -7.84 0.83 -9.76
CA ILE A 5 -7.15 0.15 -10.86
C ILE A 5 -6.72 -1.25 -10.43
N SER A 6 -6.80 -2.23 -11.34
CA SER A 6 -6.18 -3.54 -11.15
C SER A 6 -4.67 -3.45 -11.30
N THR A 7 -3.91 -4.13 -10.44
CA THR A 7 -2.45 -4.15 -10.48
C THR A 7 -1.87 -5.40 -11.15
N LEU A 8 -2.72 -6.30 -11.64
CA LEU A 8 -2.29 -7.62 -12.18
C LEU A 8 -1.28 -7.50 -13.32
N ASN A 9 -1.48 -6.54 -14.24
CA ASN A 9 -0.61 -6.34 -15.40
C ASN A 9 -0.01 -4.92 -15.42
N LEU A 10 0.03 -4.28 -14.26
CA LEU A 10 0.49 -2.90 -14.14
C LEU A 10 2.01 -2.86 -13.98
N SER A 11 2.69 -2.01 -14.75
CA SER A 11 4.12 -1.79 -14.57
C SER A 11 4.41 -1.10 -13.24
N LYS A 12 5.64 -1.23 -12.74
CA LYS A 12 6.07 -0.53 -11.53
C LYS A 12 5.94 0.99 -11.67
N GLU A 13 6.27 1.53 -12.83
CA GLU A 13 6.15 2.95 -13.13
C GLU A 13 4.70 3.42 -13.07
N ASP A 14 3.78 2.69 -13.70
CA ASP A 14 2.35 3.02 -13.67
C ASP A 14 1.77 2.88 -12.27
N TRP A 15 2.18 1.86 -11.52
CA TRP A 15 1.79 1.69 -10.12
C TRP A 15 2.19 2.91 -9.28
N LEU A 16 3.42 3.39 -9.45
CA LEU A 16 3.90 4.60 -8.77
C LEU A 16 3.10 5.84 -9.19
N ARG A 17 2.75 5.96 -10.47
CA ARG A 17 1.91 7.06 -10.97
C ARG A 17 0.54 7.10 -10.31
N TYR A 18 -0.13 5.94 -10.22
CA TYR A 18 -1.44 5.86 -9.56
C TYR A 18 -1.35 6.24 -8.09
N ARG A 19 -0.28 5.84 -7.41
CA ARG A 19 -0.08 6.22 -6.00
C ARG A 19 0.11 7.72 -5.81
N LYS A 20 0.58 8.45 -6.81
CA LYS A 20 0.69 9.92 -6.77
C LYS A 20 -0.66 10.62 -6.85
N CYS A 21 -1.72 9.93 -7.27
CA CYS A 21 -3.05 10.51 -7.40
C CYS A 21 -3.75 10.73 -6.06
N GLY A 22 -3.19 10.27 -4.96
CA GLY A 22 -3.82 10.42 -3.65
C GLY A 22 -2.86 10.14 -2.49
N ILE A 23 -3.43 10.03 -1.31
CA ILE A 23 -2.73 9.80 -0.04
C ILE A 23 -2.87 8.33 0.34
N THR A 24 -1.75 7.68 0.58
CA THR A 24 -1.70 6.28 1.03
C THR A 24 -1.34 6.20 2.52
N GLY A 25 -1.44 5.00 3.11
CA GLY A 25 -1.12 4.80 4.52
C GLY A 25 0.32 5.20 4.89
N THR A 26 1.28 5.00 3.98
CA THR A 26 2.66 5.39 4.23
C THR A 26 2.88 6.91 4.24
N ASP A 27 1.98 7.67 3.63
CA ASP A 27 2.05 9.14 3.60
C ASP A 27 1.49 9.78 4.88
N ALA A 28 0.58 9.10 5.56
CA ALA A 28 -0.20 9.69 6.66
C ALA A 28 0.69 10.18 7.81
N GLY A 29 1.65 9.38 8.25
CA GLY A 29 2.56 9.76 9.32
C GLY A 29 3.38 11.00 8.99
N ALA A 30 3.85 11.10 7.76
CA ALA A 30 4.61 12.27 7.29
C ALA A 30 3.73 13.53 7.23
N ILE A 31 2.50 13.40 6.73
CA ILE A 31 1.56 14.53 6.64
C ILE A 31 1.22 15.08 8.02
N LEU A 32 1.09 14.20 9.03
CA LEU A 32 0.79 14.58 10.41
C LEU A 32 2.02 15.05 11.19
N GLY A 33 3.20 15.08 10.58
CA GLY A 33 4.43 15.49 11.24
C GLY A 33 5.02 14.46 12.20
N LEU A 34 4.60 13.20 12.10
CA LEU A 34 5.03 12.11 13.00
C LEU A 34 6.20 11.30 12.46
N ASN A 35 6.54 11.46 11.19
CA ASN A 35 7.63 10.72 10.55
C ASN A 35 8.92 11.57 10.61
N PRO A 36 9.98 11.11 11.32
CA PRO A 36 11.23 11.87 11.43
C PRO A 36 12.06 11.89 10.13
N TYR A 37 11.75 11.00 9.18
CA TYR A 37 12.53 10.85 7.94
C TYR A 37 11.89 11.52 6.73
N ARG A 38 10.63 11.94 6.82
CA ARG A 38 9.89 12.53 5.71
C ARG A 38 8.89 13.55 6.22
N SER A 39 8.88 14.74 5.62
CA SER A 39 7.98 15.83 6.00
C SER A 39 6.73 15.88 5.12
N ALA A 40 5.72 16.62 5.57
CA ALA A 40 4.52 16.88 4.76
C ALA A 40 4.88 17.58 3.44
N PHE A 41 5.86 18.50 3.46
CA PHE A 41 6.35 19.19 2.25
C PHE A 41 6.95 18.19 1.25
N GLN A 42 7.73 17.23 1.72
CA GLN A 42 8.31 16.19 0.86
C GLN A 42 7.22 15.31 0.23
N VAL A 43 6.18 14.96 0.97
CA VAL A 43 5.03 14.23 0.42
C VAL A 43 4.39 15.03 -0.72
N TYR A 44 4.11 16.31 -0.48
CA TYR A 44 3.54 17.20 -1.49
C TYR A 44 4.42 17.25 -2.74
N HIS A 45 5.72 17.47 -2.56
CA HIS A 45 6.68 17.54 -3.66
C HIS A 45 6.71 16.25 -4.47
N ASP A 46 6.72 15.10 -3.79
CA ASP A 46 6.73 13.80 -4.46
C ASP A 46 5.45 13.57 -5.26
N LYS A 47 4.29 14.02 -4.76
CA LYS A 47 3.01 13.85 -5.44
C LYS A 47 2.89 14.70 -6.72
N ILE A 48 3.47 15.90 -6.75
CA ILE A 48 3.41 16.78 -7.93
C ILE A 48 4.59 16.59 -8.88
N SER A 49 5.64 15.89 -8.47
CA SER A 49 6.83 15.64 -9.28
C SER A 49 6.56 14.60 -10.36
N ASP A 50 7.14 14.78 -11.54
CA ASP A 50 7.12 13.80 -12.63
C ASP A 50 8.21 12.73 -12.48
N THR A 51 9.08 12.86 -11.47
CA THR A 51 10.16 11.90 -11.22
C THR A 51 9.71 10.81 -10.28
N PHE A 52 10.20 9.59 -10.52
CA PHE A 52 9.93 8.42 -9.69
C PHE A 52 11.26 7.92 -9.12
N GLU A 53 11.40 7.99 -7.80
CA GLU A 53 12.50 7.32 -7.11
C GLU A 53 12.11 5.87 -6.85
N ASN A 54 12.80 4.96 -7.49
CA ASN A 54 12.66 3.54 -7.23
C ASN A 54 13.75 3.12 -6.24
N ILE A 55 13.60 3.56 -4.98
CA ILE A 55 14.52 3.21 -3.91
C ILE A 55 14.16 1.82 -3.42
N ASP A 56 15.12 0.92 -3.47
CA ASP A 56 14.99 -0.42 -2.91
C ASP A 56 16.19 -0.70 -2.00
N ASN A 57 15.95 -1.45 -0.93
CA ASN A 57 16.99 -1.83 0.02
C ASN A 57 16.72 -3.24 0.57
N GLU A 58 17.67 -3.76 1.34
CA GLU A 58 17.58 -5.11 1.90
C GLU A 58 16.37 -5.27 2.83
N ALA A 59 16.04 -4.27 3.64
CA ALA A 59 14.89 -4.32 4.53
C ALA A 59 13.58 -4.43 3.74
N MET A 60 13.46 -3.68 2.65
CA MET A 60 12.29 -3.75 1.76
C MET A 60 12.19 -5.09 1.06
N ARG A 61 13.34 -5.64 0.63
CA ARG A 61 13.39 -6.97 0.01
C ARG A 61 12.94 -8.04 0.98
N GLN A 62 13.46 -8.02 2.21
CA GLN A 62 13.05 -8.98 3.25
C GLN A 62 11.56 -8.88 3.55
N GLY A 63 11.01 -7.68 3.59
CA GLY A 63 9.57 -7.45 3.78
C GLY A 63 8.74 -8.14 2.68
N ARG A 64 9.15 -7.98 1.42
CA ARG A 64 8.47 -8.63 0.30
C ARG A 64 8.62 -10.16 0.34
N ASP A 65 9.81 -10.65 0.64
CA ASP A 65 10.10 -12.09 0.68
C ASP A 65 9.31 -12.80 1.78
N LEU A 66 9.10 -12.12 2.91
CA LEU A 66 8.41 -12.68 4.07
C LEU A 66 6.90 -12.41 4.10
N GLU A 67 6.39 -11.59 3.19
CA GLU A 67 4.98 -11.19 3.17
C GLU A 67 4.03 -12.39 3.10
N ASP A 68 4.28 -13.32 2.18
CA ASP A 68 3.45 -14.52 2.03
C ASP A 68 3.51 -15.42 3.27
N TYR A 69 4.69 -15.57 3.86
CA TYR A 69 4.86 -16.32 5.11
C TYR A 69 4.04 -15.69 6.25
N VAL A 70 4.08 -14.37 6.40
CA VAL A 70 3.29 -13.67 7.42
C VAL A 70 1.80 -13.88 7.20
N ALA A 71 1.35 -13.81 5.95
CA ALA A 71 -0.05 -14.07 5.59
C ALA A 71 -0.46 -15.52 5.94
N GLN A 72 0.40 -16.50 5.70
CA GLN A 72 0.15 -17.90 6.07
C GLN A 72 0.06 -18.07 7.59
N ARG A 73 0.92 -17.41 8.34
CA ARG A 73 0.88 -17.42 9.81
C ARG A 73 -0.42 -16.84 10.35
N PHE A 74 -0.91 -15.77 9.74
CA PHE A 74 -2.20 -15.18 10.10
C PHE A 74 -3.35 -16.21 9.91
N THR A 75 -3.37 -16.87 8.76
CA THR A 75 -4.39 -17.90 8.48
C THR A 75 -4.29 -19.06 9.48
N GLY A 76 -3.07 -19.49 9.80
CA GLY A 76 -2.85 -20.57 10.78
C GLY A 76 -3.32 -20.20 12.19
N ALA A 77 -3.17 -18.94 12.59
CA ALA A 77 -3.55 -18.47 13.92
C ALA A 77 -5.05 -18.17 14.06
N THR A 78 -5.71 -17.74 12.99
CA THR A 78 -7.09 -17.26 13.04
C THR A 78 -8.10 -18.17 12.34
N GLY A 79 -7.65 -19.04 11.45
CA GLY A 79 -8.53 -19.84 10.58
C GLY A 79 -9.15 -19.04 9.44
N LEU A 80 -8.84 -17.74 9.30
CA LEU A 80 -9.38 -16.90 8.26
C LEU A 80 -8.51 -17.00 6.99
N LYS A 81 -9.16 -17.25 5.85
CA LYS A 81 -8.47 -17.31 4.55
C LYS A 81 -8.24 -15.90 4.03
N VAL A 82 -7.11 -15.70 3.36
CA VAL A 82 -6.75 -14.42 2.75
C VAL A 82 -6.40 -14.62 1.27
N ARG A 83 -6.55 -13.55 0.49
CA ARG A 83 -6.18 -13.51 -0.92
C ARG A 83 -5.47 -12.21 -1.25
N ARG A 84 -4.69 -12.20 -2.33
CA ARG A 84 -4.07 -10.97 -2.83
C ARG A 84 -5.15 -10.01 -3.29
N ALA A 85 -4.98 -8.72 -2.98
CA ALA A 85 -5.92 -7.68 -3.40
C ALA A 85 -5.82 -7.40 -4.90
N ASN A 86 -4.61 -7.38 -5.46
CA ASN A 86 -4.30 -7.13 -6.88
C ASN A 86 -4.95 -5.85 -7.43
N ALA A 87 -5.08 -4.84 -6.59
CA ALA A 87 -5.70 -3.56 -6.98
C ALA A 87 -5.31 -2.46 -6.01
N ILE A 88 -5.35 -1.22 -6.49
CA ILE A 88 -5.36 -0.02 -5.66
C ILE A 88 -6.82 0.35 -5.45
N TYR A 89 -7.21 0.58 -4.20
CA TYR A 89 -8.56 0.97 -3.81
C TYR A 89 -8.63 2.46 -3.50
N GLN A 90 -9.81 3.04 -3.70
CA GLN A 90 -10.07 4.45 -3.44
C GLN A 90 -11.30 4.57 -2.52
N SER A 91 -11.24 5.46 -1.54
CA SER A 91 -12.38 5.78 -0.70
C SER A 91 -13.47 6.46 -1.54
N GLU A 92 -14.71 5.99 -1.42
CA GLU A 92 -15.84 6.64 -2.09
C GLU A 92 -16.22 7.96 -1.41
N GLU A 93 -16.09 8.01 -0.09
CA GLU A 93 -16.39 9.20 0.72
C GLU A 93 -15.31 10.27 0.57
N HIS A 94 -14.04 9.85 0.54
CA HIS A 94 -12.87 10.74 0.44
C HIS A 94 -11.96 10.26 -0.70
N PRO A 95 -12.24 10.63 -1.97
CA PRO A 95 -11.52 10.10 -3.14
C PRO A 95 -10.02 10.35 -3.14
N LEU A 96 -9.52 11.30 -2.33
CA LEU A 96 -8.09 11.53 -2.17
C LEU A 96 -7.38 10.37 -1.43
N LEU A 97 -8.13 9.59 -0.65
CA LEU A 97 -7.57 8.49 0.14
C LEU A 97 -7.49 7.21 -0.69
N LEU A 98 -6.28 6.68 -0.82
CA LEU A 98 -6.00 5.45 -1.55
C LEU A 98 -5.47 4.38 -0.58
N ALA A 99 -5.74 3.12 -0.91
CA ALA A 99 -5.24 1.98 -0.14
C ALA A 99 -4.73 0.89 -1.07
N ASP A 100 -3.62 0.29 -0.68
CA ASP A 100 -2.97 -0.80 -1.36
C ASP A 100 -2.76 -1.93 -0.34
N PHE A 101 -3.71 -2.85 -0.27
CA PHE A 101 -3.71 -3.90 0.75
C PHE A 101 -2.76 -5.04 0.39
N ASP A 102 -2.02 -5.54 1.36
CA ASP A 102 -1.20 -6.73 1.18
C ASP A 102 -2.07 -7.95 0.89
N ARG A 103 -3.13 -8.13 1.69
CA ARG A 103 -4.13 -9.20 1.50
C ARG A 103 -5.52 -8.67 1.84
N LEU A 104 -6.54 -9.33 1.31
CA LEU A 104 -7.94 -9.18 1.72
C LEU A 104 -8.40 -10.44 2.41
N ILE A 105 -9.21 -10.29 3.45
CA ILE A 105 -9.78 -11.43 4.18
C ILE A 105 -11.00 -11.92 3.42
N VAL A 106 -11.00 -13.19 3.04
CA VAL A 106 -12.09 -13.80 2.28
C VAL A 106 -13.37 -13.82 3.13
N GLY A 107 -14.46 -13.33 2.56
CA GLY A 107 -15.78 -13.32 3.22
C GLY A 107 -15.99 -12.15 4.18
N GLN A 108 -15.05 -11.25 4.30
CA GLN A 108 -15.15 -10.04 5.16
C GLN A 108 -14.73 -8.80 4.40
N LYS A 109 -15.27 -7.65 4.81
CA LYS A 109 -14.81 -6.34 4.32
C LYS A 109 -13.63 -5.87 5.17
N ALA A 110 -12.52 -6.59 5.09
CA ALA A 110 -11.34 -6.34 5.90
C ALA A 110 -10.08 -6.62 5.11
N GLY A 111 -9.06 -5.82 5.35
CA GLY A 111 -7.72 -5.98 4.79
C GLY A 111 -6.74 -6.48 5.84
N LEU A 112 -5.64 -7.06 5.38
CA LEU A 112 -4.52 -7.49 6.20
C LEU A 112 -3.25 -6.79 5.73
N GLU A 113 -2.55 -6.16 6.65
CA GLU A 113 -1.22 -5.60 6.45
C GLU A 113 -0.19 -6.57 7.03
N CYS A 114 0.76 -7.01 6.21
CA CYS A 114 1.80 -7.96 6.61
C CYS A 114 3.07 -7.20 6.97
N LYS A 115 3.42 -7.18 8.25
CA LYS A 115 4.62 -6.50 8.77
C LYS A 115 5.63 -7.50 9.32
N THR A 116 6.89 -7.20 9.13
CA THR A 116 8.01 -7.98 9.66
C THR A 116 8.83 -7.16 10.64
#